data_1b82c48764f65f23248c33f4cbb903b1
#
_entry.id   1b82c48764f65f23248c33f4cbb903b1
#
_cell.length_a   1.000
_cell.length_b   1.000
_cell.length_c   1.000
_cell.angle_alpha   90.00
_cell.angle_beta   90.00
_cell.angle_gamma   90.00
#
_symmetry.space_group_name_H-M   'P 1'
#
loop_
_entity.id
_entity.type
_entity.pdbx_description
1 polymer ?
#
loop_
_entity_poly.entity_id
_entity_poly.type
_entity_poly.pdbx_seq_one_letter_code
_entity_poly.pdbx_strand_id
1 'polypeptide(L)'
;MIDHTGIATDHPTAARAFYDAVFAALGGGMLMEVPKEYTGGKMVIGYGRDQPVFWVSEQPAGPGRHTAFAASRAQVDAFYAAAMDAGGSDNGPPGLRPEYHADYYAAFVHDPDGNNIEAVCHAPA
;
A
#
# COMPACT_ATOMS: atom_id res chain seq x y z
N MET A 1 -11.57 13.88 -8.65
CA MET A 1 -10.75 13.71 -7.45
C MET A 1 -11.04 12.37 -6.81
N ILE A 2 -10.01 11.57 -6.53
CA ILE A 2 -10.21 10.23 -5.94
C ILE A 2 -10.46 10.36 -4.45
N ASP A 3 -11.57 9.79 -3.97
CA ASP A 3 -11.89 9.69 -2.55
C ASP A 3 -11.21 8.45 -1.93
N HIS A 4 -11.41 7.30 -2.55
CA HIS A 4 -10.78 6.05 -2.14
C HIS A 4 -10.60 5.14 -3.34
N THR A 5 -9.71 4.17 -3.20
CA THR A 5 -9.48 3.11 -4.17
C THR A 5 -9.22 1.80 -3.44
N GLY A 6 -9.06 0.71 -4.15
CA GLY A 6 -8.82 -0.57 -3.49
C GLY A 6 -8.31 -1.66 -4.42
N ILE A 7 -7.97 -2.76 -3.80
CA ILE A 7 -7.49 -3.97 -4.47
C ILE A 7 -8.26 -5.19 -3.95
N ALA A 8 -8.25 -6.23 -4.77
CA ALA A 8 -8.71 -7.56 -4.39
C ALA A 8 -7.52 -8.40 -3.91
N THR A 9 -7.77 -9.34 -3.01
CA THR A 9 -6.75 -10.28 -2.56
C THR A 9 -7.30 -11.70 -2.49
N ASP A 10 -6.52 -12.66 -3.01
CA ASP A 10 -6.72 -14.09 -2.79
C ASP A 10 -6.06 -14.58 -1.51
N HIS A 11 -5.29 -13.72 -0.84
CA HIS A 11 -4.45 -14.05 0.31
C HIS A 11 -4.74 -13.09 1.47
N PRO A 12 -5.95 -13.14 2.10
CA PRO A 12 -6.38 -12.12 3.06
C PRO A 12 -5.45 -12.00 4.27
N THR A 13 -4.94 -13.09 4.82
CA THR A 13 -4.03 -13.04 5.96
C THR A 13 -2.70 -12.38 5.60
N ALA A 14 -2.12 -12.75 4.46
CA ALA A 14 -0.86 -12.16 3.98
C ALA A 14 -1.03 -10.69 3.59
N ALA A 15 -2.14 -10.33 2.94
CA ALA A 15 -2.44 -8.95 2.56
C ALA A 15 -2.62 -8.07 3.80
N ARG A 16 -3.32 -8.55 4.81
CA ARG A 16 -3.50 -7.80 6.06
C ARG A 16 -2.16 -7.54 6.74
N ALA A 17 -1.30 -8.55 6.87
CA ALA A 17 0.02 -8.38 7.47
C ALA A 17 0.87 -7.37 6.70
N PHE A 18 0.84 -7.44 5.37
CA PHE A 18 1.57 -6.52 4.49
C PHE A 18 1.08 -5.08 4.66
N TYR A 19 -0.22 -4.84 4.53
CA TYR A 19 -0.77 -3.48 4.58
C TYR A 19 -0.80 -2.89 5.98
N ASP A 20 -0.92 -3.68 7.04
CA ASP A 20 -0.73 -3.22 8.41
C ASP A 20 0.68 -2.62 8.58
N ALA A 21 1.72 -3.30 8.08
CA ALA A 21 3.09 -2.83 8.16
C ALA A 21 3.35 -1.60 7.28
N VAL A 22 2.85 -1.62 6.05
CA VAL A 22 3.00 -0.52 5.08
C VAL A 22 2.37 0.76 5.61
N PHE A 23 1.13 0.69 6.09
CA PHE A 23 0.44 1.89 6.58
C PHE A 23 1.01 2.40 7.89
N ALA A 24 1.50 1.53 8.77
CA ALA A 24 2.23 1.97 9.96
C ALA A 24 3.46 2.80 9.56
N ALA A 25 4.22 2.38 8.56
CA ALA A 25 5.38 3.12 8.04
C ALA A 25 4.99 4.47 7.40
N LEU A 26 3.78 4.56 6.84
CA LEU A 26 3.26 5.77 6.21
C LEU A 26 2.51 6.70 7.18
N GLY A 27 2.53 6.39 8.47
CA GLY A 27 1.87 7.22 9.49
C GLY A 27 0.37 7.00 9.60
N GLY A 28 -0.11 5.86 9.17
CA GLY A 28 -1.53 5.50 9.22
C GLY A 28 -1.77 4.13 9.85
N GLY A 29 -2.84 3.48 9.43
CA GLY A 29 -3.20 2.14 9.90
C GLY A 29 -4.51 1.67 9.33
N MET A 30 -4.97 0.52 9.80
CA MET A 30 -6.30 0.02 9.51
C MET A 30 -7.31 0.84 10.31
N LEU A 31 -8.22 1.52 9.61
CA LEU A 31 -9.20 2.42 10.20
C LEU A 31 -10.60 1.83 10.25
N MET A 32 -10.88 0.84 9.42
CA MET A 32 -12.20 0.23 9.34
C MET A 32 -12.10 -1.22 8.89
N GLU A 33 -12.89 -2.06 9.53
CA GLU A 33 -13.14 -3.42 9.06
C GLU A 33 -14.65 -3.58 8.90
N VAL A 34 -15.10 -3.92 7.70
CA VAL A 34 -16.52 -4.13 7.45
C VAL A 34 -16.96 -5.42 8.18
N PRO A 35 -18.03 -5.40 8.99
CA PRO A 35 -18.52 -6.59 9.65
C PRO A 35 -18.83 -7.70 8.64
N LYS A 36 -18.41 -8.93 8.97
CA LYS A 36 -18.51 -10.07 8.05
C LYS A 36 -19.94 -10.45 7.69
N GLU A 37 -20.92 -10.05 8.50
CA GLU A 37 -22.34 -10.23 8.17
C GLU A 37 -22.76 -9.49 6.90
N TYR A 38 -22.04 -8.40 6.56
CA TYR A 38 -22.31 -7.61 5.34
C TYR A 38 -21.47 -8.04 4.15
N THR A 39 -20.49 -8.92 4.33
CA THR A 39 -19.53 -9.31 3.30
C THR A 39 -19.58 -10.80 2.95
N GLY A 40 -20.56 -11.52 3.48
CA GLY A 40 -20.65 -12.97 3.29
C GLY A 40 -19.47 -13.72 3.92
N GLY A 41 -18.91 -13.21 5.03
CA GLY A 41 -17.78 -13.81 5.73
C GLY A 41 -16.42 -13.40 5.18
N LYS A 42 -16.37 -12.52 4.18
CA LYS A 42 -15.13 -12.09 3.53
C LYS A 42 -14.49 -10.92 4.27
N MET A 43 -13.16 -10.85 4.22
CA MET A 43 -12.41 -9.71 4.75
C MET A 43 -12.56 -8.50 3.82
N VAL A 44 -12.97 -7.36 4.38
CA VAL A 44 -12.98 -6.06 3.70
C VAL A 44 -12.48 -5.05 4.72
N ILE A 45 -11.28 -4.51 4.50
CA ILE A 45 -10.62 -3.62 5.43
C ILE A 45 -10.16 -2.35 4.73
N GLY A 46 -10.25 -1.22 5.43
CA GLY A 46 -9.88 0.09 4.92
C GLY A 46 -8.74 0.72 5.70
N TYR A 47 -7.77 1.25 4.96
CA TYR A 47 -6.55 1.85 5.48
C TYR A 47 -6.47 3.33 5.15
N GLY A 48 -5.80 4.08 5.99
CA GLY A 48 -5.55 5.50 5.77
C GLY A 48 -4.88 6.14 6.98
N ARG A 49 -4.66 7.47 6.90
CA ARG A 49 -4.17 8.26 8.03
C ARG A 49 -5.32 8.77 8.89
N ASP A 50 -6.27 9.47 8.29
CA ASP A 50 -7.43 10.05 8.96
C ASP A 50 -8.73 9.36 8.53
N GLN A 51 -8.81 8.96 7.27
CA GLN A 51 -9.98 8.31 6.69
C GLN A 51 -9.55 7.10 5.86
N PRO A 52 -10.41 6.09 5.72
CA PRO A 52 -10.08 4.95 4.87
C PRO A 52 -10.06 5.38 3.41
N VAL A 53 -8.89 5.37 2.82
CA VAL A 53 -8.67 5.76 1.41
C VAL A 53 -8.25 4.60 0.53
N PHE A 54 -7.79 3.50 1.15
CA PHE A 54 -7.34 2.32 0.44
C PHE A 54 -7.99 1.07 1.03
N TRP A 55 -8.76 0.36 0.21
CA TRP A 55 -9.52 -0.81 0.64
C TRP A 55 -8.90 -2.10 0.11
N VAL A 56 -8.84 -3.10 0.98
CA VAL A 56 -8.39 -4.44 0.63
C VAL A 56 -9.55 -5.39 0.86
N SER A 57 -9.99 -6.04 -0.20
CA SER A 57 -11.17 -6.90 -0.19
C SER A 57 -10.81 -8.33 -0.57
N GLU A 58 -11.23 -9.28 0.24
CA GLU A 58 -11.08 -10.69 -0.06
C GLU A 58 -12.04 -11.08 -1.18
N GLN A 59 -11.48 -11.23 -2.37
CA GLN A 59 -12.19 -11.69 -3.57
C GLN A 59 -11.14 -12.10 -4.61
N PRO A 60 -11.52 -12.80 -5.67
CA PRO A 60 -10.55 -13.23 -6.68
C PRO A 60 -9.74 -12.05 -7.19
N ALA A 61 -8.42 -12.14 -7.02
CA ALA A 61 -7.51 -11.13 -7.50
C ALA A 61 -7.39 -11.25 -9.03
N GLY A 62 -7.44 -10.11 -9.68
CA GLY A 62 -7.22 -10.03 -11.13
C GLY A 62 -5.76 -9.71 -11.45
N PRO A 63 -5.51 -9.17 -12.65
CA PRO A 63 -4.20 -8.65 -13.01
C PRO A 63 -3.71 -7.61 -12.00
N GLY A 64 -2.41 -7.54 -11.79
CA GLY A 64 -1.80 -6.61 -10.85
C GLY A 64 -2.20 -5.17 -11.13
N ARG A 65 -2.38 -4.41 -10.06
CA ARG A 65 -2.73 -2.99 -10.08
C ARG A 65 -1.55 -2.15 -9.60
N HIS A 66 -1.59 -0.86 -9.90
CA HIS A 66 -0.59 0.10 -9.39
C HIS A 66 -1.27 1.15 -8.53
N THR A 67 -0.71 1.35 -7.32
CA THR A 67 -1.14 2.42 -6.42
C THR A 67 0.10 3.07 -5.81
N ALA A 68 0.13 4.40 -5.79
CA ALA A 68 1.20 5.17 -5.19
C ALA A 68 0.65 5.99 -4.01
N PHE A 69 1.34 5.93 -2.88
CA PHE A 69 1.00 6.68 -1.68
C PHE A 69 1.95 7.86 -1.51
N ALA A 70 1.38 9.05 -1.25
CA ALA A 70 2.16 10.24 -0.96
C ALA A 70 2.85 10.11 0.41
N ALA A 71 4.13 10.45 0.47
CA ALA A 71 4.95 10.24 1.65
C ALA A 71 6.07 11.28 1.75
N SER A 72 6.69 11.42 2.92
CA SER A 72 8.00 12.08 3.05
C SER A 72 9.11 11.13 2.59
N ARG A 73 10.32 11.62 2.36
CA ARG A 73 11.46 10.74 2.01
C ARG A 73 11.73 9.71 3.11
N ALA A 74 11.66 10.11 4.38
CA ALA A 74 11.82 9.19 5.49
C ALA A 74 10.74 8.09 5.50
N GLN A 75 9.50 8.45 5.17
CA GLN A 75 8.42 7.49 5.06
C GLN A 75 8.59 6.55 3.86
N VAL A 76 9.15 7.03 2.75
CA VAL A 76 9.47 6.17 1.59
C VAL A 76 10.48 5.08 2.02
N ASP A 77 11.53 5.47 2.74
CA ASP A 77 12.53 4.51 3.24
C ASP A 77 11.90 3.50 4.21
N ALA A 78 11.09 3.99 5.17
CA ALA A 78 10.40 3.14 6.14
C ALA A 78 9.39 2.20 5.48
N PHE A 79 8.67 2.68 4.47
CA PHE A 79 7.74 1.89 3.68
C PHE A 79 8.43 0.70 3.03
N TYR A 80 9.56 0.94 2.36
CA TYR A 80 10.27 -0.14 1.67
C TYR A 80 10.74 -1.21 2.65
N ALA A 81 11.36 -0.79 3.76
CA ALA A 81 11.84 -1.73 4.78
C ALA A 81 10.69 -2.56 5.38
N ALA A 82 9.59 -1.90 5.74
CA ALA A 82 8.42 -2.55 6.32
C ALA A 82 7.75 -3.52 5.33
N ALA A 83 7.61 -3.10 4.07
CA ALA A 83 6.98 -3.91 3.03
C ALA A 83 7.79 -5.17 2.73
N MET A 84 9.11 -5.05 2.62
CA MET A 84 9.98 -6.20 2.40
C MET A 84 9.95 -7.18 3.57
N ASP A 85 9.94 -6.67 4.79
CA ASP A 85 9.85 -7.49 6.01
C ASP A 85 8.50 -8.18 6.16
N ALA A 86 7.45 -7.60 5.64
CA ALA A 86 6.07 -8.10 5.77
C ALA A 86 5.58 -8.94 4.57
N GLY A 87 6.49 -9.46 3.76
CA GLY A 87 6.16 -10.40 2.68
C GLY A 87 6.08 -9.80 1.29
N GLY A 88 6.45 -8.53 1.12
CA GLY A 88 6.58 -7.91 -0.18
C GLY A 88 7.85 -8.35 -0.91
N SER A 89 7.91 -8.08 -2.20
CA SER A 89 9.10 -8.31 -3.00
C SER A 89 9.55 -7.02 -3.69
N ASP A 90 10.86 -6.88 -3.86
CA ASP A 90 11.46 -5.68 -4.45
C ASP A 90 10.99 -5.44 -5.88
N ASN A 91 10.62 -4.17 -6.15
CA ASN A 91 10.31 -3.68 -7.48
C ASN A 91 10.96 -2.30 -7.72
N GLY A 92 11.92 -1.92 -6.91
CA GLY A 92 12.69 -0.68 -7.00
C GLY A 92 12.97 -0.08 -5.63
N PRO A 93 14.22 -0.15 -5.14
CA PRO A 93 14.57 0.36 -3.81
C PRO A 93 14.44 1.88 -3.72
N PRO A 94 14.43 2.45 -2.49
CA PRO A 94 14.32 3.90 -2.30
C PRO A 94 15.41 4.65 -3.05
N GLY A 95 15.01 5.72 -3.72
CA GLY A 95 15.95 6.58 -4.43
C GLY A 95 15.25 7.57 -5.36
N LEU A 96 16.04 8.45 -5.92
CA LEU A 96 15.56 9.41 -6.91
C LEU A 96 15.24 8.73 -8.24
N ARG A 97 14.20 9.21 -8.89
CA ARG A 97 13.78 8.82 -10.24
C ARG A 97 13.80 10.06 -11.14
N PRO A 98 15.00 10.54 -11.55
CA PRO A 98 15.12 11.79 -12.30
C PRO A 98 14.42 11.75 -13.66
N GLU A 99 14.16 10.57 -14.21
CA GLU A 99 13.38 10.38 -15.43
C GLU A 99 11.93 10.87 -15.30
N TYR A 100 11.40 10.96 -14.07
CA TYR A 100 10.06 11.52 -13.82
C TYR A 100 10.13 13.01 -13.50
N HIS A 101 10.93 13.40 -12.52
CA HIS A 101 11.36 14.78 -12.25
C HIS A 101 12.48 14.78 -11.19
N ALA A 102 13.12 15.95 -10.98
CA ALA A 102 14.35 16.05 -10.17
C ALA A 102 14.18 15.63 -8.71
N ASP A 103 12.99 15.85 -8.13
CA ASP A 103 12.71 15.56 -6.72
C ASP A 103 11.85 14.31 -6.49
N TYR A 104 11.65 13.52 -7.53
CA TYR A 104 10.85 12.29 -7.42
C TYR A 104 11.62 11.23 -6.65
N TYR A 105 11.32 11.10 -5.36
CA TYR A 105 11.95 10.11 -4.47
C TYR A 105 10.94 9.03 -4.13
N ALA A 106 11.20 7.81 -4.55
CA ALA A 106 10.21 6.74 -4.45
C ALA A 106 10.84 5.38 -4.18
N ALA A 107 9.99 4.45 -3.74
CA ALA A 107 10.28 3.04 -3.65
C ALA A 107 9.07 2.25 -4.14
N PHE A 108 9.33 1.07 -4.70
CA PHE A 108 8.33 0.20 -5.31
C PHE A 108 8.47 -1.22 -4.76
N VAL A 109 7.36 -1.82 -4.37
CA VAL A 109 7.32 -3.24 -3.96
C VAL A 109 6.10 -3.91 -4.58
N HIS A 110 6.18 -5.22 -4.80
CA HIS A 110 5.00 -6.02 -5.10
C HIS A 110 4.41 -6.51 -3.78
N ASP A 111 3.08 -6.40 -3.66
CA ASP A 111 2.36 -6.98 -2.54
C ASP A 111 2.19 -8.49 -2.72
N PRO A 112 1.60 -9.23 -1.76
CA PRO A 112 1.43 -10.69 -1.88
C PRO A 112 0.62 -11.16 -3.09
N ASP A 113 -0.19 -10.30 -3.70
CA ASP A 113 -0.98 -10.62 -4.90
C ASP A 113 -0.34 -10.10 -6.19
N GLY A 114 0.86 -9.51 -6.12
CA GLY A 114 1.58 -9.01 -7.30
C GLY A 114 1.20 -7.61 -7.72
N ASN A 115 0.50 -6.83 -6.89
CA ASN A 115 0.23 -5.43 -7.17
C ASN A 115 1.50 -4.59 -6.99
N ASN A 116 1.69 -3.61 -7.88
CA ASN A 116 2.80 -2.65 -7.80
C ASN A 116 2.43 -1.52 -6.86
N ILE A 117 3.00 -1.54 -5.66
CA ILE A 117 2.74 -0.55 -4.62
C ILE A 117 3.95 0.36 -4.47
N GLU A 118 3.68 1.65 -4.48
CA GLU A 118 4.71 2.70 -4.45
C GLU A 118 4.48 3.64 -3.28
N ALA A 119 5.55 4.13 -2.68
CA ALA A 119 5.52 5.33 -1.85
C ALA A 119 6.38 6.38 -2.53
N VAL A 120 5.89 7.61 -2.61
CA VAL A 120 6.55 8.67 -3.35
C VAL A 120 6.52 10.01 -2.61
N CYS A 121 7.67 10.69 -2.60
CA CYS A 121 7.83 12.06 -2.14
C CYS A 121 8.21 12.93 -3.32
N HIS A 122 7.47 14.02 -3.53
CA HIS A 122 7.73 14.99 -4.58
C HIS A 122 8.50 16.22 -4.07
N ALA A 123 8.70 16.34 -2.76
CA ALA A 123 9.39 17.47 -2.18
C ALA A 123 10.91 17.31 -2.30
N PRO A 124 11.67 18.42 -2.46
CA PRO A 124 13.13 18.37 -2.41
C PRO A 124 13.62 17.90 -1.03
N ALA A 125 14.85 17.43 -1.01
CA ALA A 125 15.47 16.95 0.23
C ALA A 125 15.68 18.10 1.24
#